data_a2337ed931c6bb7e63555b68134593f5
#
_entry.id   a2337ed931c6bb7e63555b68134593f5
#
_cell.length_a   1.000
_cell.length_b   1.000
_cell.length_c   1.000
_cell.angle_alpha   90.00
_cell.angle_beta   90.00
_cell.angle_gamma   90.00
#
_symmetry.space_group_name_H-M   'P 1'
#
loop_
_entity.id
_entity.type
_entity.pdbx_description
1 polymer ?
#
loop_
_entity_poly.entity_id
_entity_poly.type
_entity_poly.pdbx_seq_one_letter_code
_entity_poly.pdbx_strand_id
1 'polypeptide(L)'
;MTARYSRRAALQLGGLSAAALTAAACGVQGAAKQQSTAQAESAADKFWKAQKPTGTVTFANWALYIDPDHGTLKDFTAKTGIKVTYDEVIQDDPSFFAKIHPQLASGQSTGYDIMVITDGLEFSELVALGEVIPLDQSMLTNFHQNAGASYQHRSFDPGNVYSVPWASGSTGIAWNPKYVKTPPTSIDDLWNPAYAGHVGMMSDPQEIANFGLFKIGVDPENSTQKEWEAAAAALKQQRSAGIVRQYYDQSYINALSKGDVWITMAWSGDIFQQNLSAGTNLQFTVPKEGGTIWTDNMMIPKYAANPVAAMQLIDWYYQPRMAATLTEAINYITPVPAVQDIIKSDAASAKGSDKATLEAVATSPLVWLSAADYARLKNYVPITSKNQATFYGIFQPVVAG
;
A
#
# COMPACT_ATOMS: atom_id res chain seq x y z
N MET A 1 -44.17 7.26 -48.41
CA MET A 1 -43.84 6.35 -49.53
C MET A 1 -42.47 5.76 -49.28
N THR A 2 -42.46 4.52 -48.99
CA THR A 2 -41.33 3.66 -48.62
C THR A 2 -40.56 3.21 -49.86
N ALA A 3 -39.24 3.29 -49.83
CA ALA A 3 -38.43 2.51 -50.76
C ALA A 3 -37.31 1.79 -50.00
N ARG A 4 -37.52 0.47 -49.85
CA ARG A 4 -36.55 -0.54 -49.44
C ARG A 4 -35.59 -0.77 -50.61
N TYR A 5 -34.25 -0.78 -50.35
CA TYR A 5 -33.31 -1.38 -51.28
C TYR A 5 -32.71 -2.62 -50.66
N SER A 6 -32.88 -3.73 -51.43
CA SER A 6 -32.50 -5.09 -51.10
C SER A 6 -31.04 -5.37 -51.32
N ARG A 7 -30.52 -6.24 -50.45
CA ARG A 7 -29.23 -6.96 -50.65
C ARG A 7 -29.32 -7.88 -51.85
N ARG A 8 -28.58 -7.63 -52.93
CA ARG A 8 -28.10 -8.57 -53.96
C ARG A 8 -27.81 -7.83 -55.24
N ALA A 9 -26.56 -7.53 -55.50
CA ALA A 9 -25.94 -7.51 -56.84
C ALA A 9 -24.62 -6.74 -56.79
N ALA A 10 -23.51 -7.44 -56.76
CA ALA A 10 -22.26 -7.17 -57.40
C ALA A 10 -21.23 -8.27 -57.11
N LEU A 11 -21.45 -9.40 -57.70
CA LEU A 11 -20.38 -10.36 -58.04
C LEU A 11 -20.21 -10.29 -59.57
N GLN A 12 -19.03 -9.93 -60.02
CA GLN A 12 -18.34 -10.42 -61.21
C GLN A 12 -17.55 -9.31 -61.90
N LEU A 13 -16.29 -9.65 -62.03
CA LEU A 13 -15.22 -9.27 -62.95
C LEU A 13 -14.01 -8.71 -62.16
N GLY A 14 -12.91 -9.40 -61.90
CA GLY A 14 -12.06 -10.17 -62.82
C GLY A 14 -10.72 -9.46 -62.89
N GLY A 15 -9.64 -10.09 -62.45
CA GLY A 15 -8.30 -9.55 -62.75
C GLY A 15 -7.21 -9.91 -61.68
N LEU A 16 -6.42 -10.89 -62.02
CA LEU A 16 -5.21 -11.34 -61.29
C LEU A 16 -4.25 -10.18 -60.98
N SER A 17 -3.85 -10.05 -59.75
CA SER A 17 -2.53 -9.55 -59.35
C SER A 17 -2.17 -10.12 -57.98
N ALA A 18 -1.20 -11.01 -57.93
CA ALA A 18 -0.60 -11.51 -56.71
C ALA A 18 0.12 -10.37 -56.00
N ALA A 19 -0.44 -9.91 -54.87
CA ALA A 19 0.26 -9.07 -53.91
C ALA A 19 0.16 -9.74 -52.54
N ALA A 20 1.27 -10.00 -51.95
CA ALA A 20 1.44 -10.61 -50.64
C ALA A 20 0.66 -9.84 -49.58
N LEU A 21 -0.42 -10.44 -49.09
CA LEU A 21 -1.09 -9.99 -47.87
C LEU A 21 -0.23 -10.37 -46.66
N THR A 22 0.63 -9.46 -46.22
CA THR A 22 1.10 -9.46 -44.86
C THR A 22 -0.09 -9.19 -43.96
N ALA A 23 -0.51 -10.21 -43.24
CA ALA A 23 -1.47 -10.08 -42.14
C ALA A 23 -0.92 -9.10 -41.11
N ALA A 24 -1.42 -7.87 -41.12
CA ALA A 24 -1.27 -6.97 -40.00
C ALA A 24 -2.15 -7.53 -38.85
N ALA A 25 -1.55 -8.40 -38.06
CA ALA A 25 -2.05 -8.68 -36.73
C ALA A 25 -2.00 -7.35 -35.98
N CYS A 26 -3.14 -6.87 -35.52
CA CYS A 26 -3.23 -5.83 -34.52
C CYS A 26 -2.57 -6.37 -33.23
N GLY A 27 -1.26 -6.31 -33.17
CA GLY A 27 -0.49 -6.54 -31.98
C GLY A 27 -0.71 -5.34 -31.07
N VAL A 28 -1.32 -5.57 -29.93
CA VAL A 28 -1.23 -4.68 -28.79
C VAL A 28 0.26 -4.43 -28.52
N GLN A 29 0.75 -3.25 -28.90
CA GLN A 29 2.09 -2.80 -28.53
C GLN A 29 2.07 -2.42 -27.05
N GLY A 30 2.40 -3.34 -26.18
CA GLY A 30 2.39 -3.16 -24.74
C GLY A 30 3.46 -3.97 -24.00
N ALA A 31 4.59 -4.26 -24.66
CA ALA A 31 5.76 -4.69 -23.92
C ALA A 31 6.80 -3.56 -24.03
N ALA A 32 6.83 -2.67 -23.04
CA ALA A 32 7.97 -1.78 -22.86
C ALA A 32 9.22 -2.67 -22.79
N LYS A 33 10.17 -2.46 -23.71
CA LYS A 33 11.48 -3.13 -23.65
C LYS A 33 12.08 -2.78 -22.30
N GLN A 34 12.31 -3.78 -21.47
CA GLN A 34 13.05 -3.64 -20.23
C GLN A 34 14.41 -2.99 -20.59
N GLN A 35 14.58 -1.73 -20.21
CA GLN A 35 15.84 -1.01 -20.42
C GLN A 35 16.91 -1.66 -19.53
N SER A 36 18.14 -1.74 -20.03
CA SER A 36 19.27 -2.18 -19.18
C SER A 36 19.45 -1.17 -18.04
N THR A 37 19.89 -1.62 -16.86
CA THR A 37 20.11 -0.79 -15.67
C THR A 37 20.92 0.48 -16.01
N ALA A 38 22.00 0.34 -16.79
CA ALA A 38 22.83 1.47 -17.22
C ALA A 38 22.10 2.48 -18.15
N GLN A 39 21.14 2.02 -18.95
CA GLN A 39 20.33 2.92 -19.80
C GLN A 39 19.25 3.64 -18.97
N ALA A 40 18.70 2.98 -17.94
CA ALA A 40 17.74 3.58 -17.03
C ALA A 40 18.43 4.65 -16.16
N GLU A 41 19.61 4.38 -15.61
CA GLU A 41 20.43 5.33 -14.86
C GLU A 41 20.78 6.57 -15.69
N SER A 42 21.25 6.38 -16.92
CA SER A 42 21.54 7.49 -17.84
C SER A 42 20.33 8.34 -18.19
N ALA A 43 19.14 7.74 -18.29
CA ALA A 43 17.89 8.44 -18.56
C ALA A 43 17.42 9.23 -17.31
N ALA A 44 17.56 8.65 -16.11
CA ALA A 44 17.26 9.29 -14.85
C ALA A 44 18.16 10.51 -14.62
N ASP A 45 19.47 10.36 -14.80
CA ASP A 45 20.44 11.47 -14.69
C ASP A 45 20.10 12.63 -15.62
N LYS A 46 19.74 12.31 -16.87
CA LYS A 46 19.34 13.35 -17.84
C LYS A 46 18.06 14.04 -17.44
N PHE A 47 17.09 13.28 -16.91
CA PHE A 47 15.83 13.83 -16.40
C PHE A 47 16.12 14.81 -15.27
N TRP A 48 16.85 14.38 -14.23
CA TRP A 48 17.11 15.20 -13.04
C TRP A 48 17.93 16.46 -13.34
N LYS A 49 18.93 16.39 -14.22
CA LYS A 49 19.70 17.56 -14.67
C LYS A 49 18.85 18.62 -15.36
N ALA A 50 17.71 18.23 -15.93
CA ALA A 50 16.79 19.16 -16.60
C ALA A 50 15.79 19.81 -15.62
N GLN A 51 15.61 19.25 -14.42
CA GLN A 51 14.67 19.77 -13.44
C GLN A 51 15.19 21.02 -12.76
N LYS A 52 14.26 21.88 -12.32
CA LYS A 52 14.57 23.10 -11.56
C LYS A 52 13.83 23.07 -10.21
N PRO A 53 14.44 23.63 -9.16
CA PRO A 53 13.75 23.82 -7.89
C PRO A 53 12.48 24.68 -8.10
N THR A 54 11.43 24.31 -7.39
CA THR A 54 10.15 25.04 -7.37
C THR A 54 9.78 25.37 -5.93
N GLY A 55 8.83 26.31 -5.76
CA GLY A 55 8.38 26.76 -4.44
C GLY A 55 7.15 26.06 -3.89
N THR A 56 6.68 24.98 -4.54
CA THR A 56 5.49 24.23 -4.14
C THR A 56 5.65 22.75 -4.33
N VAL A 57 4.89 21.94 -3.57
CA VAL A 57 4.76 20.48 -3.74
C VAL A 57 3.36 20.06 -3.32
N THR A 58 2.75 19.14 -4.08
CA THR A 58 1.46 18.52 -3.76
C THR A 58 1.67 17.06 -3.37
N PHE A 59 1.21 16.70 -2.17
CA PHE A 59 1.44 15.41 -1.55
C PHE A 59 0.12 14.67 -1.33
N ALA A 60 -0.11 13.59 -2.07
CA ALA A 60 -1.25 12.69 -1.90
C ALA A 60 -0.91 11.58 -0.90
N ASN A 61 -1.73 11.41 0.12
CA ASN A 61 -1.52 10.43 1.17
C ASN A 61 -2.85 9.82 1.65
N TRP A 62 -2.75 8.86 2.55
CA TRP A 62 -3.85 8.21 3.25
C TRP A 62 -4.42 9.13 4.33
N ALA A 63 -5.68 8.87 4.70
CA ALA A 63 -6.31 9.57 5.82
C ALA A 63 -5.61 9.25 7.15
N LEU A 64 -5.49 10.25 8.03
CA LEU A 64 -4.90 10.12 9.37
C LEU A 64 -3.45 9.61 9.36
N TYR A 65 -2.70 9.91 8.32
CA TYR A 65 -1.38 9.31 8.10
C TYR A 65 -0.24 10.35 8.11
N ILE A 66 -0.47 11.43 8.84
CA ILE A 66 0.51 12.49 9.15
C ILE A 66 0.16 13.10 10.52
N ASP A 67 1.05 13.93 11.07
CA ASP A 67 0.78 14.70 12.28
C ASP A 67 -0.42 15.64 12.08
N PRO A 68 -1.43 15.61 13.00
CA PRO A 68 -2.74 16.24 12.77
C PRO A 68 -2.67 17.74 12.50
N ASP A 69 -1.71 18.44 13.12
CA ASP A 69 -1.52 19.88 12.93
C ASP A 69 -0.64 20.22 11.71
N HIS A 70 -0.17 19.20 10.98
CA HIS A 70 0.79 19.33 9.89
C HIS A 70 2.04 20.14 10.30
N GLY A 71 2.49 20.00 11.54
CA GLY A 71 3.65 20.70 12.08
C GLY A 71 4.92 20.38 11.29
N THR A 72 5.11 19.10 10.93
CA THR A 72 6.27 18.66 10.13
C THR A 72 6.33 19.34 8.76
N LEU A 73 5.17 19.57 8.10
CA LEU A 73 5.08 20.30 6.83
C LEU A 73 5.27 21.80 6.99
N LYS A 74 4.79 22.37 8.10
CA LYS A 74 5.02 23.79 8.43
C LYS A 74 6.50 24.06 8.67
N ASP A 75 7.19 23.17 9.39
CA ASP A 75 8.62 23.25 9.63
C ASP A 75 9.44 23.10 8.33
N PHE A 76 9.03 22.17 7.46
CA PHE A 76 9.60 22.06 6.12
C PHE A 76 9.47 23.37 5.34
N THR A 77 8.25 23.93 5.30
CA THR A 77 7.99 25.20 4.61
C THR A 77 8.80 26.36 5.21
N ALA A 78 8.85 26.45 6.54
CA ALA A 78 9.63 27.50 7.22
C ALA A 78 11.13 27.41 6.89
N LYS A 79 11.68 26.20 6.78
CA LYS A 79 13.09 25.97 6.51
C LYS A 79 13.48 26.14 5.04
N THR A 80 12.62 25.72 4.12
CA THR A 80 12.93 25.63 2.69
C THR A 80 12.29 26.74 1.84
N GLY A 81 11.22 27.35 2.33
CA GLY A 81 10.36 28.25 1.55
C GLY A 81 9.38 27.52 0.60
N ILE A 82 9.42 26.19 0.55
CA ILE A 82 8.55 25.39 -0.31
C ILE A 82 7.20 25.18 0.40
N LYS A 83 6.11 25.57 -0.26
CA LYS A 83 4.75 25.37 0.24
C LYS A 83 4.27 23.97 -0.07
N VAL A 84 3.66 23.30 0.91
CA VAL A 84 3.10 21.97 0.74
C VAL A 84 1.58 22.05 0.71
N THR A 85 0.97 21.48 -0.34
CA THR A 85 -0.45 21.09 -0.36
C THR A 85 -0.50 19.61 0.00
N TYR A 86 -1.20 19.29 1.10
CA TYR A 86 -1.35 17.92 1.57
C TYR A 86 -2.80 17.46 1.37
N ASP A 87 -2.99 16.37 0.65
CA ASP A 87 -4.29 15.84 0.27
C ASP A 87 -4.48 14.40 0.80
N GLU A 88 -5.45 14.21 1.69
CA GLU A 88 -5.90 12.89 2.14
C GLU A 88 -6.88 12.31 1.14
N VAL A 89 -6.35 11.65 0.10
CA VAL A 89 -7.13 11.20 -1.07
C VAL A 89 -7.00 9.71 -1.38
N ILE A 90 -6.18 9.01 -0.62
CA ILE A 90 -5.97 7.57 -0.74
C ILE A 90 -6.78 6.89 0.37
N GLN A 91 -7.61 5.93 0.00
CA GLN A 91 -8.39 5.10 0.93
C GLN A 91 -8.15 3.61 0.71
N ASP A 92 -7.76 3.25 -0.50
CA ASP A 92 -7.26 1.95 -0.93
C ASP A 92 -6.44 2.14 -2.22
N ASP A 93 -5.42 1.31 -2.41
CA ASP A 93 -4.53 1.40 -3.57
C ASP A 93 -5.25 1.12 -4.90
N PRO A 94 -6.13 0.11 -5.03
CA PRO A 94 -6.83 -0.15 -6.28
C PRO A 94 -7.67 1.02 -6.79
N SER A 95 -8.45 1.66 -5.92
CA SER A 95 -9.28 2.82 -6.29
C SER A 95 -8.44 4.03 -6.64
N PHE A 96 -7.36 4.27 -5.90
CA PHE A 96 -6.45 5.37 -6.19
C PHE A 96 -5.70 5.14 -7.50
N PHE A 97 -5.20 3.94 -7.74
CA PHE A 97 -4.59 3.55 -9.02
C PHE A 97 -5.55 3.74 -10.19
N ALA A 98 -6.78 3.26 -10.08
CA ALA A 98 -7.82 3.44 -11.10
C ALA A 98 -8.10 4.92 -11.43
N LYS A 99 -7.92 5.82 -10.45
CA LYS A 99 -8.06 7.26 -10.63
C LYS A 99 -6.87 7.89 -11.37
N ILE A 100 -5.64 7.51 -11.05
CA ILE A 100 -4.42 8.17 -11.57
C ILE A 100 -3.90 7.55 -12.86
N HIS A 101 -4.01 6.23 -13.03
CA HIS A 101 -3.50 5.50 -14.18
C HIS A 101 -3.98 6.06 -15.55
N PRO A 102 -5.28 6.37 -15.79
CA PRO A 102 -5.71 6.91 -17.06
C PRO A 102 -5.06 8.25 -17.42
N GLN A 103 -4.75 9.07 -16.44
CA GLN A 103 -4.05 10.35 -16.63
C GLN A 103 -2.58 10.09 -17.02
N LEU A 104 -1.88 9.24 -16.26
CA LEU A 104 -0.48 8.89 -16.53
C LEU A 104 -0.32 8.20 -17.89
N ALA A 105 -1.20 7.27 -18.23
CA ALA A 105 -1.21 6.57 -19.51
C ALA A 105 -1.46 7.51 -20.70
N SER A 106 -2.25 8.57 -20.50
CA SER A 106 -2.47 9.60 -21.53
C SER A 106 -1.40 10.71 -21.59
N GLY A 107 -0.35 10.61 -20.77
CA GLY A 107 0.73 11.59 -20.73
C GLY A 107 0.41 12.86 -19.93
N GLN A 108 -0.57 12.79 -19.02
CA GLN A 108 -1.02 13.91 -18.21
C GLN A 108 -0.52 13.79 -16.76
N SER A 109 -0.32 14.93 -16.12
CA SER A 109 -0.06 15.00 -14.68
C SER A 109 -1.29 14.59 -13.89
N THR A 110 -1.08 13.88 -12.79
CA THR A 110 -2.12 13.57 -11.79
C THR A 110 -2.48 14.77 -10.91
N GLY A 111 -1.69 15.83 -10.96
CA GLY A 111 -1.75 16.95 -10.03
C GLY A 111 -0.96 16.73 -8.73
N TYR A 112 -0.45 15.52 -8.52
CA TYR A 112 0.38 15.18 -7.35
C TYR A 112 1.85 15.15 -7.72
N ASP A 113 2.72 15.57 -6.79
CA ASP A 113 4.17 15.47 -6.89
C ASP A 113 4.74 14.30 -6.07
N ILE A 114 4.04 13.93 -5.00
CA ILE A 114 4.32 12.75 -4.17
C ILE A 114 3.01 11.98 -3.98
N MET A 115 3.09 10.68 -3.97
CA MET A 115 2.02 9.77 -3.58
C MET A 115 2.58 8.64 -2.73
N VAL A 116 1.78 8.16 -1.76
CA VAL A 116 2.15 7.05 -0.87
C VAL A 116 1.40 5.80 -1.29
N ILE A 117 2.11 4.80 -1.75
CA ILE A 117 1.57 3.55 -2.30
C ILE A 117 2.14 2.36 -1.53
N THR A 118 1.27 1.45 -1.16
CA THR A 118 1.68 0.20 -0.47
C THR A 118 2.44 -0.72 -1.42
N ASP A 119 3.47 -1.39 -0.93
CA ASP A 119 4.15 -2.42 -1.69
C ASP A 119 3.17 -3.55 -2.06
N GLY A 120 3.21 -3.96 -3.31
CA GLY A 120 2.27 -4.95 -3.82
C GLY A 120 1.98 -4.73 -5.29
N LEU A 121 0.72 -4.89 -5.65
CA LEU A 121 0.32 -4.93 -7.05
C LEU A 121 0.39 -3.56 -7.72
N GLU A 122 -0.31 -2.57 -7.17
CA GLU A 122 -0.40 -1.23 -7.74
C GLU A 122 0.97 -0.56 -7.80
N PHE A 123 1.79 -0.76 -6.76
CA PHE A 123 3.21 -0.37 -6.77
C PHE A 123 3.95 -1.00 -7.96
N SER A 124 3.82 -2.31 -8.10
CA SER A 124 4.50 -3.06 -9.17
C SER A 124 4.02 -2.65 -10.56
N GLU A 125 2.72 -2.36 -10.71
CA GLU A 125 2.16 -1.85 -11.97
C GLU A 125 2.68 -0.47 -12.33
N LEU A 126 2.66 0.48 -11.39
CA LEU A 126 3.18 1.83 -11.61
C LEU A 126 4.64 1.79 -12.09
N VAL A 127 5.46 0.94 -11.50
CA VAL A 127 6.86 0.76 -11.91
C VAL A 127 6.95 0.09 -13.30
N ALA A 128 6.19 -0.99 -13.52
CA ALA A 128 6.26 -1.75 -14.78
C ALA A 128 5.75 -0.94 -15.99
N LEU A 129 4.75 -0.08 -15.78
CA LEU A 129 4.20 0.82 -16.80
C LEU A 129 5.07 2.07 -17.00
N GLY A 130 6.07 2.29 -16.15
CA GLY A 130 6.89 3.50 -16.17
C GLY A 130 6.08 4.77 -15.86
N GLU A 131 5.13 4.65 -14.95
CA GLU A 131 4.23 5.73 -14.49
C GLU A 131 4.76 6.47 -13.26
N VAL A 132 5.88 6.02 -12.72
CA VAL A 132 6.69 6.70 -11.70
C VAL A 132 8.09 6.98 -12.24
N ILE A 133 8.75 7.99 -11.68
CA ILE A 133 10.11 8.35 -12.08
C ILE A 133 11.14 7.75 -11.11
N PRO A 134 12.31 7.33 -11.60
CA PRO A 134 13.43 6.95 -10.72
C PRO A 134 13.84 8.14 -9.85
N LEU A 135 14.06 7.90 -8.56
CA LEU A 135 14.47 8.90 -7.59
C LEU A 135 15.95 9.32 -7.79
N ASP A 136 16.26 10.59 -7.52
CA ASP A 136 17.63 11.08 -7.47
C ASP A 136 18.29 10.67 -6.15
N GLN A 137 19.06 9.59 -6.18
CA GLN A 137 19.73 9.05 -4.99
C GLN A 137 20.70 10.06 -4.33
N SER A 138 21.23 11.03 -5.09
CA SER A 138 22.11 12.07 -4.55
C SER A 138 21.37 13.07 -3.67
N MET A 139 20.05 13.19 -3.78
CA MET A 139 19.18 14.04 -2.97
C MET A 139 18.66 13.33 -1.71
N LEU A 140 18.88 12.03 -1.54
CA LEU A 140 18.37 11.20 -0.44
C LEU A 140 19.41 11.06 0.71
N THR A 141 20.02 12.15 1.12
CA THR A 141 21.11 12.15 2.11
C THR A 141 20.63 11.65 3.48
N ASN A 142 19.50 12.16 3.98
CA ASN A 142 18.95 11.73 5.28
C ASN A 142 18.44 10.29 5.22
N PHE A 143 17.83 9.88 4.10
CA PHE A 143 17.41 8.50 3.89
C PHE A 143 18.59 7.54 4.01
N HIS A 144 19.65 7.74 3.23
CA HIS A 144 20.82 6.86 3.27
C HIS A 144 21.52 6.84 4.63
N GLN A 145 21.49 7.96 5.37
CA GLN A 145 22.13 8.06 6.68
C GLN A 145 21.29 7.43 7.80
N ASN A 146 19.96 7.56 7.75
CA ASN A 146 19.09 7.30 8.89
C ASN A 146 18.13 6.13 8.70
N ALA A 147 17.86 5.67 7.47
CA ALA A 147 17.00 4.53 7.26
C ALA A 147 17.66 3.23 7.72
N GLY A 148 16.90 2.37 8.36
CA GLY A 148 17.34 1.02 8.73
C GLY A 148 17.75 0.21 7.49
N ALA A 149 18.76 -0.65 7.63
CA ALA A 149 19.31 -1.43 6.50
C ALA A 149 18.24 -2.27 5.76
N SER A 150 17.26 -2.81 6.49
CA SER A 150 16.14 -3.55 5.88
C SER A 150 15.25 -2.70 4.97
N TYR A 151 15.24 -1.39 5.17
CA TYR A 151 14.45 -0.44 4.35
C TYR A 151 15.22 0.12 3.16
N GLN A 152 16.54 -0.02 3.13
CA GLN A 152 17.40 0.39 2.01
C GLN A 152 17.56 -0.69 0.92
N HIS A 153 17.01 -1.91 1.15
CA HIS A 153 17.19 -3.06 0.25
C HIS A 153 15.92 -3.92 0.19
N ARG A 154 14.77 -3.28 -0.10
CA ARG A 154 13.50 -4.02 -0.22
C ARG A 154 13.47 -4.83 -1.52
N SER A 155 12.92 -6.03 -1.46
CA SER A 155 12.87 -6.94 -2.63
C SER A 155 11.97 -6.43 -3.75
N PHE A 156 10.95 -5.64 -3.43
CA PHE A 156 10.03 -5.05 -4.41
C PHE A 156 10.61 -3.82 -5.14
N ASP A 157 11.61 -3.13 -4.55
CA ASP A 157 12.32 -2.01 -5.17
C ASP A 157 13.83 -2.05 -4.80
N PRO A 158 14.60 -2.97 -5.38
CA PRO A 158 16.01 -3.12 -5.05
C PRO A 158 16.80 -1.83 -5.30
N GLY A 159 17.44 -1.31 -4.25
CA GLY A 159 18.20 -0.06 -4.31
C GLY A 159 17.34 1.20 -4.20
N ASN A 160 16.05 1.07 -3.85
CA ASN A 160 15.13 2.20 -3.71
C ASN A 160 15.11 3.13 -4.93
N VAL A 161 15.06 2.52 -6.11
CA VAL A 161 15.14 3.24 -7.40
C VAL A 161 13.91 4.13 -7.60
N TYR A 162 12.72 3.65 -7.22
CA TYR A 162 11.45 4.35 -7.48
C TYR A 162 10.78 4.85 -6.21
N SER A 163 11.22 4.40 -5.05
CA SER A 163 10.53 4.68 -3.80
C SER A 163 11.45 4.74 -2.59
N VAL A 164 10.97 5.41 -1.55
CA VAL A 164 11.48 5.26 -0.19
C VAL A 164 10.32 5.04 0.78
N PRO A 165 10.49 4.17 1.79
CA PRO A 165 9.43 3.86 2.74
C PRO A 165 8.92 5.09 3.50
N TRP A 166 7.60 5.20 3.65
CA TRP A 166 6.94 6.14 4.54
C TRP A 166 6.80 5.55 5.93
N ALA A 167 6.13 4.42 6.01
CA ALA A 167 5.97 3.61 7.21
C ALA A 167 5.69 2.17 6.83
N SER A 168 5.76 1.26 7.80
CA SER A 168 5.34 -0.13 7.64
C SER A 168 4.30 -0.48 8.68
N GLY A 169 3.47 -1.45 8.39
CA GLY A 169 2.51 -1.99 9.32
C GLY A 169 2.39 -3.51 9.20
N SER A 170 1.64 -4.08 10.10
CA SER A 170 1.29 -5.49 10.02
C SER A 170 -0.21 -5.69 9.99
N THR A 171 -0.66 -6.64 9.19
CA THR A 171 -2.03 -7.14 9.21
C THR A 171 -2.10 -8.39 10.05
N GLY A 172 -2.99 -8.36 11.02
CA GLY A 172 -3.23 -9.45 11.95
C GLY A 172 -4.71 -9.58 12.29
N ILE A 173 -4.98 -10.09 13.47
CA ILE A 173 -6.33 -10.23 14.01
C ILE A 173 -6.53 -9.22 15.13
N ALA A 174 -7.58 -8.40 15.00
CA ALA A 174 -8.05 -7.56 16.10
C ALA A 174 -9.38 -8.05 16.65
N TRP A 175 -9.61 -7.82 17.93
CA TRP A 175 -10.88 -8.17 18.57
C TRP A 175 -11.28 -7.19 19.66
N ASN A 176 -12.57 -7.16 19.93
CA ASN A 176 -13.11 -6.42 21.06
C ASN A 176 -13.29 -7.37 22.24
N PRO A 177 -12.52 -7.23 23.34
CA PRO A 177 -12.57 -8.13 24.49
C PRO A 177 -13.90 -8.10 25.25
N LYS A 178 -14.76 -7.15 24.92
CA LYS A 178 -16.14 -7.16 25.43
C LYS A 178 -16.93 -8.36 24.90
N TYR A 179 -16.65 -8.81 23.70
CA TYR A 179 -17.36 -9.91 23.03
C TYR A 179 -16.51 -11.17 22.93
N VAL A 180 -15.23 -11.06 22.58
CA VAL A 180 -14.28 -12.18 22.47
C VAL A 180 -13.47 -12.27 23.76
N LYS A 181 -13.81 -13.24 24.62
CA LYS A 181 -13.22 -13.37 25.97
C LYS A 181 -11.89 -14.11 25.96
N THR A 182 -11.72 -15.05 25.07
CA THR A 182 -10.46 -15.77 24.88
C THR A 182 -9.67 -15.10 23.75
N PRO A 183 -8.45 -14.60 24.02
CA PRO A 183 -7.65 -13.98 22.99
C PRO A 183 -7.42 -14.93 21.80
N PRO A 184 -7.66 -14.48 20.56
CA PRO A 184 -7.34 -15.25 19.36
C PRO A 184 -5.84 -15.55 19.29
N THR A 185 -5.49 -16.75 18.82
CA THR A 185 -4.11 -17.18 18.63
C THR A 185 -3.83 -17.78 17.26
N SER A 186 -4.88 -18.08 16.52
CA SER A 186 -4.84 -18.76 15.24
C SER A 186 -5.69 -18.04 14.21
N ILE A 187 -5.32 -18.19 12.96
CA ILE A 187 -6.13 -17.75 11.82
C ILE A 187 -7.51 -18.41 11.84
N ASP A 188 -7.62 -19.62 12.41
CA ASP A 188 -8.87 -20.36 12.57
C ASP A 188 -9.91 -19.62 13.42
N ASP A 189 -9.50 -18.68 14.26
CA ASP A 189 -10.42 -17.87 15.04
C ASP A 189 -11.32 -16.99 14.16
N LEU A 190 -10.87 -16.60 12.98
CA LEU A 190 -11.70 -15.92 11.98
C LEU A 190 -12.71 -16.84 11.28
N TRP A 191 -12.55 -18.16 11.38
CA TRP A 191 -13.47 -19.19 10.87
C TRP A 191 -14.34 -19.80 11.96
N ASN A 192 -14.24 -19.29 13.20
CA ASN A 192 -14.95 -19.86 14.34
C ASN A 192 -16.47 -19.60 14.22
N PRO A 193 -17.32 -20.63 14.16
CA PRO A 193 -18.76 -20.47 14.04
C PRO A 193 -19.43 -19.78 15.27
N ALA A 194 -18.72 -19.73 16.41
CA ALA A 194 -19.18 -18.97 17.57
C ALA A 194 -19.25 -17.45 17.31
N TYR A 195 -18.56 -16.97 16.29
CA TYR A 195 -18.55 -15.56 15.89
C TYR A 195 -19.35 -15.31 14.60
N ALA A 196 -20.16 -16.26 14.14
CA ALA A 196 -20.93 -16.13 12.89
C ALA A 196 -21.72 -14.81 12.84
N GLY A 197 -21.61 -14.09 11.72
CA GLY A 197 -22.20 -12.77 11.52
C GLY A 197 -21.49 -11.61 12.23
N HIS A 198 -20.36 -11.87 12.92
CA HIS A 198 -19.57 -10.87 13.64
C HIS A 198 -18.07 -10.92 13.30
N VAL A 199 -17.70 -11.59 12.24
CA VAL A 199 -16.33 -11.59 11.69
C VAL A 199 -16.22 -10.57 10.58
N GLY A 200 -15.22 -9.68 10.68
CA GLY A 200 -14.83 -8.76 9.61
C GLY A 200 -13.66 -9.33 8.81
N MET A 201 -13.70 -9.18 7.50
CA MET A 201 -12.56 -9.46 6.62
C MET A 201 -12.21 -8.18 5.87
N MET A 202 -10.99 -8.06 5.34
CA MET A 202 -10.61 -6.92 4.51
C MET A 202 -11.13 -7.05 3.09
N SER A 203 -11.45 -5.92 2.44
CA SER A 203 -11.92 -5.86 1.06
C SER A 203 -10.78 -5.88 0.04
N ASP A 204 -9.55 -5.71 0.47
CA ASP A 204 -8.38 -5.78 -0.41
C ASP A 204 -8.07 -7.23 -0.79
N PRO A 205 -8.01 -7.56 -2.09
CA PRO A 205 -7.68 -8.90 -2.58
C PRO A 205 -6.33 -9.44 -2.13
N GLN A 206 -5.31 -8.59 -1.95
CA GLN A 206 -3.98 -9.03 -1.51
C GLN A 206 -4.01 -9.41 -0.03
N GLU A 207 -4.67 -8.63 0.79
CA GLU A 207 -4.84 -8.91 2.22
C GLU A 207 -5.58 -10.22 2.47
N ILE A 208 -6.73 -10.41 1.82
CA ILE A 208 -7.51 -11.64 2.01
C ILE A 208 -6.82 -12.87 1.40
N ALA A 209 -6.03 -12.69 0.33
CA ALA A 209 -5.26 -13.78 -0.25
C ALA A 209 -4.25 -14.34 0.75
N ASN A 210 -3.47 -13.48 1.40
CA ASN A 210 -2.52 -13.91 2.43
C ASN A 210 -3.22 -14.68 3.56
N PHE A 211 -4.35 -14.15 4.07
CA PHE A 211 -5.09 -14.81 5.14
C PHE A 211 -5.72 -16.13 4.70
N GLY A 212 -6.19 -16.21 3.46
CA GLY A 212 -6.64 -17.46 2.86
C GLY A 212 -5.52 -18.51 2.71
N LEU A 213 -4.32 -18.06 2.36
CA LEU A 213 -3.13 -18.91 2.25
C LEU A 213 -2.66 -19.39 3.63
N PHE A 214 -2.59 -18.52 4.63
CA PHE A 214 -2.31 -18.90 6.01
C PHE A 214 -3.33 -19.94 6.53
N LYS A 215 -4.61 -19.77 6.19
CA LYS A 215 -5.66 -20.72 6.56
C LYS A 215 -5.40 -22.14 6.06
N ILE A 216 -4.81 -22.28 4.89
CA ILE A 216 -4.47 -23.59 4.31
C ILE A 216 -3.01 -24.00 4.55
N GLY A 217 -2.28 -23.25 5.40
CA GLY A 217 -0.90 -23.57 5.80
C GLY A 217 0.16 -23.30 4.72
N VAL A 218 -0.10 -22.34 3.83
CA VAL A 218 0.81 -21.99 2.72
C VAL A 218 1.45 -20.63 2.97
N ASP A 219 2.75 -20.52 2.70
CA ASP A 219 3.49 -19.26 2.71
C ASP A 219 3.12 -18.43 1.48
N PRO A 220 2.57 -17.21 1.64
CA PRO A 220 2.19 -16.34 0.52
C PRO A 220 3.31 -16.06 -0.47
N GLU A 221 4.52 -15.84 0.02
CA GLU A 221 5.67 -15.47 -0.82
C GLU A 221 6.08 -16.57 -1.82
N ASN A 222 5.76 -17.82 -1.51
CA ASN A 222 6.12 -19.00 -2.30
C ASN A 222 4.91 -19.72 -2.89
N SER A 223 3.72 -19.09 -2.86
CA SER A 223 2.46 -19.73 -3.24
C SER A 223 2.30 -19.83 -4.76
N THR A 224 1.55 -20.86 -5.16
CA THR A 224 1.22 -21.16 -6.56
C THR A 224 -0.23 -20.80 -6.87
N GLN A 225 -0.59 -20.68 -8.16
CA GLN A 225 -1.97 -20.43 -8.58
C GLN A 225 -2.94 -21.49 -8.01
N LYS A 226 -2.56 -22.77 -7.96
CA LYS A 226 -3.39 -23.82 -7.39
C LYS A 226 -3.69 -23.59 -5.90
N GLU A 227 -2.73 -23.07 -5.17
CA GLU A 227 -2.91 -22.72 -3.76
C GLU A 227 -3.73 -21.44 -3.60
N TRP A 228 -3.67 -20.48 -4.52
CA TRP A 228 -4.56 -19.33 -4.56
C TRP A 228 -6.02 -19.75 -4.73
N GLU A 229 -6.28 -20.68 -5.65
CA GLU A 229 -7.62 -21.24 -5.87
C GLU A 229 -8.14 -21.96 -4.61
N ALA A 230 -7.28 -22.70 -3.92
CA ALA A 230 -7.63 -23.37 -2.67
C ALA A 230 -7.89 -22.38 -1.53
N ALA A 231 -7.08 -21.33 -1.41
CA ALA A 231 -7.25 -20.23 -0.45
C ALA A 231 -8.57 -19.50 -0.69
N ALA A 232 -8.87 -19.14 -1.95
CA ALA A 232 -10.13 -18.51 -2.32
C ALA A 232 -11.34 -19.42 -2.03
N ALA A 233 -11.20 -20.73 -2.22
CA ALA A 233 -12.26 -21.69 -1.87
C ALA A 233 -12.52 -21.72 -0.35
N ALA A 234 -11.47 -21.66 0.49
CA ALA A 234 -11.62 -21.59 1.94
C ALA A 234 -12.30 -20.29 2.40
N LEU A 235 -11.97 -19.15 1.77
CA LEU A 235 -12.62 -17.85 2.03
C LEU A 235 -14.10 -17.85 1.60
N LYS A 236 -14.41 -18.41 0.43
CA LYS A 236 -15.80 -18.57 -0.05
C LYS A 236 -16.61 -19.49 0.86
N GLN A 237 -16.01 -20.55 1.39
CA GLN A 237 -16.64 -21.43 2.36
C GLN A 237 -16.95 -20.69 3.67
N GLN A 238 -16.01 -19.90 4.21
CA GLN A 238 -16.21 -19.06 5.39
C GLN A 238 -17.43 -18.13 5.21
N ARG A 239 -17.50 -17.47 4.06
CA ARG A 239 -18.61 -16.59 3.73
C ARG A 239 -19.93 -17.33 3.59
N SER A 240 -19.96 -18.46 2.84
CA SER A 240 -21.15 -19.26 2.63
C SER A 240 -21.70 -19.88 3.91
N ALA A 241 -20.83 -20.10 4.90
CA ALA A 241 -21.21 -20.53 6.25
C ALA A 241 -21.81 -19.41 7.11
N GLY A 242 -21.93 -18.17 6.57
CA GLY A 242 -22.49 -17.03 7.30
C GLY A 242 -21.59 -16.49 8.42
N ILE A 243 -20.30 -16.83 8.38
CA ILE A 243 -19.33 -16.40 9.41
C ILE A 243 -18.98 -14.93 9.20
N VAL A 244 -18.65 -14.54 7.96
CA VAL A 244 -18.28 -13.17 7.61
C VAL A 244 -19.52 -12.28 7.61
N ARG A 245 -19.47 -11.19 8.39
CA ARG A 245 -20.46 -10.13 8.34
C ARG A 245 -20.32 -9.31 7.06
N GLN A 246 -19.11 -8.83 6.80
CA GLN A 246 -18.82 -7.95 5.66
C GLN A 246 -17.31 -7.95 5.38
N TYR A 247 -16.95 -7.61 4.14
CA TYR A 247 -15.62 -7.22 3.76
C TYR A 247 -15.51 -5.69 3.89
N TYR A 248 -14.49 -5.21 4.61
CA TYR A 248 -14.33 -3.81 4.99
C TYR A 248 -13.06 -3.23 4.37
N ASP A 249 -13.12 -1.97 4.00
CA ASP A 249 -12.00 -1.04 3.97
C ASP A 249 -11.61 -0.64 5.41
N GLN A 250 -10.94 0.51 5.61
CA GLN A 250 -10.60 1.01 6.95
C GLN A 250 -11.82 1.20 7.89
N SER A 251 -13.04 1.17 7.36
CA SER A 251 -14.27 1.29 8.17
C SER A 251 -14.49 0.15 9.17
N TYR A 252 -13.71 -0.95 9.08
CA TYR A 252 -13.73 -2.02 10.07
C TYR A 252 -13.48 -1.52 11.51
N ILE A 253 -12.69 -0.45 11.69
CA ILE A 253 -12.35 0.14 12.99
C ILE A 253 -13.64 0.57 13.73
N ASN A 254 -14.53 1.27 13.01
CA ASN A 254 -15.80 1.69 13.55
C ASN A 254 -16.71 0.50 13.87
N ALA A 255 -16.77 -0.50 12.99
CA ALA A 255 -17.58 -1.70 13.20
C ALA A 255 -17.11 -2.50 14.42
N LEU A 256 -15.79 -2.64 14.60
CA LEU A 256 -15.19 -3.31 15.76
C LEU A 256 -15.42 -2.55 17.07
N SER A 257 -15.25 -1.23 17.04
CA SER A 257 -15.44 -0.36 18.21
C SER A 257 -16.88 -0.38 18.71
N LYS A 258 -17.85 -0.36 17.80
CA LYS A 258 -19.29 -0.40 18.12
C LYS A 258 -19.79 -1.80 18.50
N GLY A 259 -19.04 -2.86 18.14
CA GLY A 259 -19.41 -4.25 18.38
C GLY A 259 -20.30 -4.86 17.31
N ASP A 260 -20.43 -4.22 16.15
CA ASP A 260 -21.02 -4.82 14.94
C ASP A 260 -20.19 -6.02 14.47
N VAL A 261 -18.88 -5.88 14.59
CA VAL A 261 -17.87 -6.91 14.43
C VAL A 261 -17.21 -7.16 15.77
N TRP A 262 -16.92 -8.41 16.10
CA TRP A 262 -16.29 -8.81 17.36
C TRP A 262 -14.81 -9.14 17.17
N ILE A 263 -14.49 -9.71 16.02
CA ILE A 263 -13.16 -10.13 15.58
C ILE A 263 -13.01 -9.82 14.09
N THR A 264 -11.83 -9.37 13.69
CA THR A 264 -11.61 -8.94 12.29
C THR A 264 -10.14 -9.03 11.90
N MET A 265 -9.86 -9.11 10.59
CA MET A 265 -8.57 -8.68 10.06
C MET A 265 -8.41 -7.18 10.36
N ALA A 266 -7.21 -6.76 10.71
CA ALA A 266 -6.95 -5.37 11.08
C ALA A 266 -5.48 -4.99 10.83
N TRP A 267 -5.24 -3.71 10.61
CA TRP A 267 -3.90 -3.11 10.61
C TRP A 267 -3.50 -2.70 12.03
N SER A 268 -2.25 -2.99 12.39
CA SER A 268 -1.74 -2.82 13.75
C SER A 268 -1.82 -1.38 14.26
N GLY A 269 -1.45 -0.40 13.43
CA GLY A 269 -1.46 1.01 13.80
C GLY A 269 -2.87 1.56 14.03
N ASP A 270 -3.84 1.15 13.22
CA ASP A 270 -5.23 1.57 13.38
C ASP A 270 -5.80 1.19 14.75
N ILE A 271 -5.51 -0.02 15.21
CA ILE A 271 -5.95 -0.48 16.52
C ILE A 271 -5.29 0.33 17.64
N PHE A 272 -4.01 0.63 17.47
CA PHE A 272 -3.29 1.44 18.44
C PHE A 272 -3.81 2.89 18.48
N GLN A 273 -4.00 3.53 17.33
CA GLN A 273 -4.56 4.87 17.20
C GLN A 273 -5.98 4.94 17.80
N GLN A 274 -6.83 3.96 17.49
CA GLN A 274 -8.19 3.92 18.00
C GLN A 274 -8.22 3.82 19.54
N ASN A 275 -7.31 3.04 20.11
CA ASN A 275 -7.19 2.93 21.56
C ASN A 275 -6.73 4.25 22.21
N LEU A 276 -5.75 4.94 21.60
CA LEU A 276 -5.27 6.22 22.10
C LEU A 276 -6.30 7.33 21.96
N SER A 277 -6.90 7.47 20.78
CA SER A 277 -7.77 8.62 20.46
C SER A 277 -9.18 8.50 21.04
N ALA A 278 -9.76 7.30 21.04
CA ALA A 278 -11.13 7.05 21.47
C ALA A 278 -11.23 6.35 22.85
N GLY A 279 -10.10 6.03 23.49
CA GLY A 279 -10.08 5.34 24.78
C GLY A 279 -10.69 3.94 24.71
N THR A 280 -10.66 3.30 23.53
CA THR A 280 -11.12 1.92 23.38
C THR A 280 -10.08 0.95 23.97
N ASN A 281 -10.49 -0.31 24.15
CA ASN A 281 -9.59 -1.37 24.62
C ASN A 281 -9.57 -2.51 23.60
N LEU A 282 -9.44 -2.16 22.31
CA LEU A 282 -9.31 -3.15 21.23
C LEU A 282 -7.95 -3.84 21.36
N GLN A 283 -7.93 -5.11 21.04
CA GLN A 283 -6.72 -5.92 21.12
C GLN A 283 -6.30 -6.38 19.73
N PHE A 284 -5.01 -6.66 19.57
CA PHE A 284 -4.43 -7.12 18.31
C PHE A 284 -3.42 -8.24 18.54
N THR A 285 -3.33 -9.17 17.61
CA THR A 285 -2.30 -10.22 17.59
C THR A 285 -1.94 -10.62 16.17
N VAL A 286 -0.67 -11.01 15.98
CA VAL A 286 -0.25 -11.78 14.81
C VAL A 286 -0.52 -13.25 15.11
N PRO A 287 -1.40 -13.94 14.38
CA PRO A 287 -1.69 -15.35 14.63
C PRO A 287 -0.47 -16.23 14.42
N LYS A 288 -0.50 -17.44 14.99
CA LYS A 288 0.64 -18.39 14.95
C LYS A 288 1.00 -18.83 13.53
N GLU A 289 0.05 -18.85 12.61
CA GLU A 289 0.26 -19.19 11.20
C GLU A 289 0.94 -18.09 10.42
N GLY A 290 0.83 -16.84 10.89
CA GLY A 290 1.44 -15.66 10.29
C GLY A 290 0.48 -14.47 10.19
N GLY A 291 1.05 -13.34 9.81
CA GLY A 291 0.37 -12.12 9.42
C GLY A 291 1.08 -11.51 8.22
N THR A 292 0.51 -10.48 7.64
CA THR A 292 1.15 -9.74 6.55
C THR A 292 2.01 -8.60 7.12
N ILE A 293 3.20 -8.38 6.57
CA ILE A 293 3.94 -7.13 6.72
C ILE A 293 3.92 -6.40 5.38
N TRP A 294 3.60 -5.13 5.43
CA TRP A 294 3.56 -4.26 4.26
C TRP A 294 4.32 -2.95 4.53
N THR A 295 4.65 -2.26 3.47
CA THR A 295 5.36 -0.99 3.52
C THR A 295 4.71 -0.01 2.58
N ASP A 296 4.31 1.13 3.12
CA ASP A 296 3.87 2.27 2.33
C ASP A 296 5.08 3.07 1.87
N ASN A 297 5.07 3.47 0.62
CA ASN A 297 6.24 4.03 -0.04
C ASN A 297 5.92 5.36 -0.68
N MET A 298 6.73 6.38 -0.41
CA MET A 298 6.69 7.63 -1.15
C MET A 298 7.26 7.43 -2.54
N MET A 299 6.47 7.76 -3.55
CA MET A 299 6.82 7.70 -4.96
C MET A 299 6.53 9.03 -5.64
N ILE A 300 7.25 9.34 -6.72
CA ILE A 300 7.01 10.52 -7.54
C ILE A 300 6.35 10.07 -8.84
N PRO A 301 5.09 10.46 -9.12
CA PRO A 301 4.41 10.08 -10.34
C PRO A 301 5.08 10.72 -11.55
N LYS A 302 5.04 10.02 -12.68
CA LYS A 302 5.47 10.60 -13.95
C LYS A 302 4.65 11.85 -14.25
N TYR A 303 5.27 12.85 -14.84
CA TYR A 303 4.67 14.17 -15.09
C TYR A 303 4.35 15.00 -13.84
N ALA A 304 4.95 14.67 -12.68
CA ALA A 304 4.95 15.55 -11.52
C ALA A 304 5.49 16.94 -11.91
N ALA A 305 4.82 18.00 -11.46
CA ALA A 305 5.20 19.36 -11.81
C ALA A 305 6.43 19.84 -11.02
N ASN A 306 6.65 19.29 -9.82
CA ASN A 306 7.62 19.78 -8.85
C ASN A 306 8.52 18.65 -8.29
N PRO A 307 9.18 17.83 -9.12
CA PRO A 307 9.89 16.63 -8.66
C PRO A 307 11.08 16.95 -7.73
N VAL A 308 11.75 18.09 -7.91
CA VAL A 308 12.87 18.50 -7.01
C VAL A 308 12.33 18.85 -5.62
N ALA A 309 11.23 19.58 -5.52
CA ALA A 309 10.58 19.86 -4.24
C ALA A 309 10.06 18.60 -3.57
N ALA A 310 9.55 17.65 -4.36
CA ALA A 310 9.15 16.33 -3.90
C ALA A 310 10.32 15.57 -3.27
N MET A 311 11.47 15.48 -3.93
CA MET A 311 12.68 14.87 -3.38
C MET A 311 13.11 15.49 -2.06
N GLN A 312 13.06 16.85 -1.95
CA GLN A 312 13.42 17.54 -0.72
C GLN A 312 12.48 17.21 0.43
N LEU A 313 11.15 17.09 0.16
CA LEU A 313 10.18 16.70 1.18
C LEU A 313 10.31 15.24 1.58
N ILE A 314 10.57 14.36 0.62
CA ILE A 314 10.83 12.93 0.87
C ILE A 314 12.02 12.78 1.82
N ASP A 315 13.16 13.39 1.51
CA ASP A 315 14.37 13.30 2.33
C ASP A 315 14.22 14.00 3.70
N TRP A 316 13.34 15.01 3.80
CA TRP A 316 13.01 15.73 5.03
C TRP A 316 12.48 14.79 6.12
N TYR A 317 11.61 13.86 5.78
CA TYR A 317 11.01 12.92 6.72
C TYR A 317 11.99 11.89 7.27
N TYR A 318 13.16 11.75 6.67
CA TYR A 318 14.24 10.91 7.19
C TYR A 318 15.17 11.62 8.19
N GLN A 319 14.93 12.88 8.52
CA GLN A 319 15.54 13.48 9.69
C GLN A 319 14.95 12.85 10.96
N PRO A 320 15.77 12.34 11.90
CA PRO A 320 15.26 11.55 13.02
C PRO A 320 14.16 12.24 13.85
N ARG A 321 14.22 13.58 14.00
CA ARG A 321 13.17 14.34 14.69
C ARG A 321 11.85 14.35 13.91
N MET A 322 11.90 14.55 12.61
CA MET A 322 10.69 14.54 11.78
C MET A 322 10.07 13.15 11.72
N ALA A 323 10.89 12.11 11.58
CA ALA A 323 10.44 10.73 11.67
C ALA A 323 9.84 10.39 13.05
N ALA A 324 10.37 10.95 14.14
CA ALA A 324 9.81 10.76 15.47
C ALA A 324 8.42 11.39 15.59
N THR A 325 8.27 12.67 15.20
CA THR A 325 6.98 13.37 15.20
C THR A 325 5.95 12.63 14.34
N LEU A 326 6.35 12.14 13.17
CA LEU A 326 5.49 11.32 12.33
C LEU A 326 5.06 10.03 13.04
N THR A 327 6.00 9.27 13.62
CA THR A 327 5.73 8.01 14.30
C THR A 327 4.81 8.19 15.52
N GLU A 328 5.02 9.27 16.29
CA GLU A 328 4.15 9.65 17.40
C GLU A 328 2.70 9.89 16.96
N ALA A 329 2.52 10.44 15.78
CA ALA A 329 1.22 10.75 15.22
C ALA A 329 0.53 9.53 14.60
N ILE A 330 1.23 8.83 13.69
CA ILE A 330 0.62 7.75 12.90
C ILE A 330 0.65 6.38 13.59
N ASN A 331 1.55 6.19 14.56
CA ASN A 331 1.71 4.97 15.37
C ASN A 331 2.00 3.68 14.58
N TYR A 332 2.63 3.82 13.43
CA TYR A 332 3.10 2.72 12.58
C TYR A 332 4.61 2.51 12.70
N ILE A 333 5.10 1.40 12.16
CA ILE A 333 6.52 1.02 12.21
C ILE A 333 7.33 2.01 11.38
N THR A 334 8.25 2.71 12.01
CA THR A 334 9.11 3.70 11.34
C THR A 334 10.27 3.06 10.58
N PRO A 335 10.64 3.56 9.39
CA PRO A 335 11.87 3.15 8.73
C PRO A 335 13.15 3.71 9.37
N VAL A 336 13.05 4.57 10.40
CA VAL A 336 14.21 5.25 11.03
C VAL A 336 14.45 4.70 12.44
N PRO A 337 15.43 3.81 12.66
CA PRO A 337 15.63 3.11 13.94
C PRO A 337 15.89 4.04 15.15
N ALA A 338 16.50 5.21 14.95
CA ALA A 338 16.79 6.15 16.02
C ALA A 338 15.55 6.77 16.69
N VAL A 339 14.38 6.64 16.07
CA VAL A 339 13.12 7.26 16.53
C VAL A 339 12.69 6.78 17.90
N GLN A 340 12.85 5.50 18.20
CA GLN A 340 12.40 4.96 19.50
C GLN A 340 13.09 5.65 20.69
N ASP A 341 14.38 5.91 20.60
CA ASP A 341 15.13 6.58 21.68
C ASP A 341 14.77 8.07 21.80
N ILE A 342 14.41 8.69 20.66
CA ILE A 342 13.91 10.07 20.67
C ILE A 342 12.56 10.12 21.40
N ILE A 343 11.61 9.26 21.07
CA ILE A 343 10.29 9.22 21.72
C ILE A 343 10.44 8.91 23.23
N LYS A 344 11.33 7.99 23.62
CA LYS A 344 11.62 7.72 25.04
C LYS A 344 12.16 8.96 25.77
N SER A 345 13.04 9.73 25.12
CA SER A 345 13.59 10.98 25.67
C SER A 345 12.50 12.05 25.83
N ASP A 346 11.61 12.16 24.85
CA ASP A 346 10.49 13.10 24.88
C ASP A 346 9.49 12.71 25.99
N ALA A 347 9.18 11.43 26.12
CA ALA A 347 8.35 10.89 27.19
C ALA A 347 8.92 11.18 28.58
N ALA A 348 10.25 11.09 28.75
CA ALA A 348 10.91 11.41 30.04
C ALA A 348 10.78 12.89 30.41
N SER A 349 10.66 13.77 29.43
CA SER A 349 10.56 15.23 29.60
C SER A 349 9.10 15.72 29.69
N ALA A 350 8.15 14.96 29.15
CA ALA A 350 6.72 15.28 29.11
C ALA A 350 6.03 15.08 30.47
N LYS A 351 4.82 15.63 30.61
CA LYS A 351 3.98 15.52 31.83
C LYS A 351 2.55 15.18 31.47
N GLY A 352 1.83 14.64 32.46
CA GLY A 352 0.38 14.36 32.33
C GLY A 352 0.04 13.37 31.22
N SER A 353 -0.95 13.69 30.43
CA SER A 353 -1.44 12.85 29.32
C SER A 353 -0.41 12.63 28.23
N ASP A 354 0.35 13.69 27.91
CA ASP A 354 1.36 13.64 26.84
C ASP A 354 2.46 12.62 27.16
N LYS A 355 2.89 12.60 28.44
CA LYS A 355 3.83 11.59 28.91
C LYS A 355 3.29 10.17 28.72
N ALA A 356 2.06 9.92 29.15
CA ALA A 356 1.43 8.61 29.03
C ALA A 356 1.30 8.15 27.57
N THR A 357 0.93 9.08 26.68
CA THR A 357 0.84 8.81 25.23
C THR A 357 2.20 8.47 24.65
N LEU A 358 3.22 9.27 24.90
CA LEU A 358 4.57 9.03 24.41
C LEU A 358 5.19 7.72 24.95
N GLU A 359 4.96 7.42 26.25
CA GLU A 359 5.38 6.14 26.84
C GLU A 359 4.66 4.95 26.17
N ALA A 360 3.37 5.10 25.86
CA ALA A 360 2.61 4.08 25.17
C ALA A 360 3.17 3.85 23.74
N VAL A 361 3.45 4.92 22.99
CA VAL A 361 4.06 4.81 21.65
C VAL A 361 5.45 4.19 21.73
N ALA A 362 6.30 4.67 22.65
CA ALA A 362 7.70 4.23 22.79
C ALA A 362 7.84 2.73 23.14
N THR A 363 6.80 2.13 23.72
CA THR A 363 6.84 0.75 24.24
C THR A 363 5.86 -0.20 23.55
N SER A 364 5.00 0.30 22.67
CA SER A 364 3.98 -0.51 22.00
C SER A 364 4.61 -1.62 21.13
N PRO A 365 4.25 -2.88 21.32
CA PRO A 365 4.68 -3.96 20.42
C PRO A 365 4.06 -3.85 19.02
N LEU A 366 3.07 -2.98 18.81
CA LEU A 366 2.45 -2.73 17.50
C LEU A 366 3.28 -1.76 16.64
N VAL A 367 4.12 -0.94 17.31
CA VAL A 367 5.04 0.00 16.66
C VAL A 367 6.46 -0.58 16.64
N TRP A 368 6.85 -1.30 17.71
CA TRP A 368 8.18 -1.89 17.87
C TRP A 368 8.06 -3.40 17.97
N LEU A 369 8.00 -4.05 16.83
CA LEU A 369 7.83 -5.50 16.75
C LEU A 369 9.00 -6.23 17.39
N SER A 370 8.68 -7.28 18.15
CA SER A 370 9.70 -8.22 18.59
C SER A 370 10.25 -9.02 17.40
N ALA A 371 11.48 -9.54 17.53
CA ALA A 371 12.05 -10.42 16.52
C ALA A 371 11.17 -11.67 16.27
N ALA A 372 10.48 -12.16 17.31
CA ALA A 372 9.58 -13.31 17.21
C ALA A 372 8.30 -12.97 16.43
N ASP A 373 7.74 -11.76 16.61
CA ASP A 373 6.58 -11.30 15.83
C ASP A 373 6.96 -11.06 14.37
N TYR A 374 8.10 -10.39 14.16
CA TYR A 374 8.61 -10.13 12.81
C TYR A 374 8.85 -11.42 12.01
N ALA A 375 9.36 -12.48 12.67
CA ALA A 375 9.61 -13.78 12.04
C ALA A 375 8.32 -14.49 11.56
N ARG A 376 7.16 -14.14 12.11
CA ARG A 376 5.85 -14.68 11.67
C ARG A 376 5.21 -13.88 10.55
N LEU A 377 5.73 -12.70 10.24
CA LEU A 377 5.17 -11.86 9.19
C LEU A 377 5.70 -12.27 7.82
N LYS A 378 4.85 -12.18 6.82
CA LYS A 378 5.13 -12.47 5.41
C LYS A 378 4.74 -11.30 4.55
N ASN A 379 5.50 -11.05 3.48
CA ASN A 379 5.09 -10.08 2.47
C ASN A 379 3.86 -10.59 1.70
N TYR A 380 3.30 -9.75 0.86
CA TYR A 380 2.23 -10.15 -0.05
C TYR A 380 2.69 -11.23 -1.04
N VAL A 381 1.71 -11.93 -1.60
CA VAL A 381 1.93 -12.79 -2.77
C VAL A 381 2.66 -11.98 -3.84
N PRO A 382 3.78 -12.47 -4.39
CA PRO A 382 4.51 -11.75 -5.44
C PRO A 382 3.67 -11.68 -6.73
N ILE A 383 3.13 -10.49 -7.01
CA ILE A 383 2.32 -10.23 -8.21
C ILE A 383 3.19 -9.58 -9.28
N THR A 384 3.00 -10.01 -10.51
CA THR A 384 3.66 -9.51 -11.71
C THR A 384 2.63 -9.31 -12.81
N SER A 385 2.95 -8.56 -13.84
CA SER A 385 2.08 -8.41 -15.03
C SER A 385 1.67 -9.75 -15.69
N LYS A 386 2.38 -10.85 -15.41
CA LYS A 386 2.04 -12.18 -15.97
C LYS A 386 0.95 -12.90 -15.17
N ASN A 387 0.88 -12.72 -13.85
CA ASN A 387 -0.04 -13.47 -12.99
C ASN A 387 -1.17 -12.63 -12.39
N GLN A 388 -1.10 -11.31 -12.50
CA GLN A 388 -2.04 -10.35 -11.96
C GLN A 388 -3.49 -10.60 -12.36
N ALA A 389 -3.78 -10.73 -13.65
CA ALA A 389 -5.14 -10.98 -14.12
C ALA A 389 -5.72 -12.28 -13.54
N THR A 390 -4.88 -13.31 -13.38
CA THR A 390 -5.26 -14.58 -12.75
C THR A 390 -5.52 -14.37 -11.25
N PHE A 391 -4.64 -13.67 -10.55
CA PHE A 391 -4.78 -13.38 -9.13
C PHE A 391 -6.09 -12.63 -8.83
N TYR A 392 -6.35 -11.53 -9.53
CA TYR A 392 -7.60 -10.79 -9.38
C TYR A 392 -8.83 -11.61 -9.76
N GLY A 393 -8.77 -12.38 -10.86
CA GLY A 393 -9.85 -13.26 -11.26
C GLY A 393 -10.22 -14.30 -10.19
N ILE A 394 -9.27 -14.68 -9.33
CA ILE A 394 -9.48 -15.62 -8.22
C ILE A 394 -10.04 -14.91 -6.97
N PHE A 395 -9.44 -13.80 -6.54
CA PHE A 395 -9.74 -13.19 -5.23
C PHE A 395 -10.80 -12.09 -5.28
N GLN A 396 -10.91 -11.31 -6.36
CA GLN A 396 -11.93 -10.27 -6.46
C GLN A 396 -13.37 -10.81 -6.31
N PRO A 397 -13.76 -11.98 -6.88
CA PRO A 397 -15.07 -12.56 -6.62
C PRO A 397 -15.31 -12.99 -5.17
N VAL A 398 -14.28 -13.13 -4.35
CA VAL A 398 -14.43 -13.42 -2.92
C VAL A 398 -14.97 -12.21 -2.20
N VAL A 399 -14.48 -11.01 -2.52
CA VAL A 399 -14.88 -9.74 -1.87
C VAL A 399 -16.18 -9.19 -2.43
N ALA A 400 -16.35 -9.27 -3.75
CA ALA A 400 -17.51 -8.68 -4.45
C ALA A 400 -18.83 -9.45 -4.25
N GLY A 401 -18.75 -10.70 -3.92
CA GLY A 401 -19.85 -11.49 -3.71
C GLY A 401 -20.75 -12.16 -3.61
#